data_c1b2ad6fb2ebaea18c230963f8b466d8
#
_entry.id   c1b2ad6fb2ebaea18c230963f8b466d8
#
_cell.length_a   1.000
_cell.length_b   1.000
_cell.length_c   1.000
_cell.angle_alpha   90.00
_cell.angle_beta   90.00
_cell.angle_gamma   90.00
#
_symmetry.space_group_name_H-M   'P 1'
#
loop_
_entity.id
_entity.type
_entity.pdbx_description
1 polymer ?
#
loop_
_entity_poly.entity_id
_entity_poly.type
_entity_poly.pdbx_seq_one_letter_code
_entity_poly.pdbx_strand_id
1 'polypeptide(L)'
;VGSEMCIRDRHGMVAMNKEGSVLRPCIMWNDQRSHLECDEITERVGQKKILSITGNPVLPGFTAPKILWTQKNEPDLFALIDKVVLPKDFIRYKLTGSFFSDVSDASGTSLLDVGKRTWSQEMFDCMGWPISWMPEVTESTEVSAKIFAEAATLTGLLEGTPVVAGGGDCAAQAVGSGIVEEGKVSVTLGTSGVVFAQSDEYRVEPNGKLHAFCHAVPGKWHVMGVMLSAAGSFQWYKNQFGMEEQRIEKEGGANAYETLTKEAQQVIAGSEGLFFLPYLSGERLSLIHISEPTRRRG
;
A
#
# COMPACT_ATOMS: atom_id res chain seq x y z
N VAL A 1 19.81 -4.09 9.08
CA VAL A 1 18.44 -3.74 8.75
C VAL A 1 18.05 -4.70 7.65
N GLY A 2 17.20 -5.67 7.96
CA GLY A 2 16.89 -6.79 7.08
C GLY A 2 16.19 -6.33 5.80
N SER A 3 16.51 -6.99 4.69
CA SER A 3 15.91 -6.80 3.37
C SER A 3 14.37 -6.92 3.37
N GLU A 4 13.80 -7.58 4.37
CA GLU A 4 12.35 -7.73 4.53
C GLU A 4 11.59 -6.41 4.79
N MET A 5 12.23 -5.40 5.39
CA MET A 5 11.59 -4.10 5.63
C MET A 5 11.41 -3.30 4.32
N CYS A 6 12.33 -3.38 3.39
CA CYS A 6 12.25 -2.65 2.12
C CYS A 6 11.13 -3.17 1.20
N ILE A 7 10.78 -4.46 1.28
CA ILE A 7 9.75 -5.09 0.43
C ILE A 7 8.34 -4.74 0.91
N ARG A 8 8.16 -4.35 2.18
CA ARG A 8 6.86 -4.02 2.78
C ARG A 8 6.53 -2.54 2.79
N ASP A 9 7.47 -1.68 2.41
CA ASP A 9 7.32 -0.23 2.57
C ASP A 9 6.58 0.46 1.43
N ARG A 10 6.16 -0.29 0.42
CA ARG A 10 5.26 0.11 -0.70
C ARG A 10 5.36 1.60 -1.05
N HIS A 11 4.42 2.38 -0.58
CA HIS A 11 4.23 3.82 -0.83
C HIS A 11 4.95 4.70 0.19
N GLY A 12 6.00 4.17 0.84
CA GLY A 12 6.91 4.94 1.67
C GLY A 12 7.58 6.06 0.88
N MET A 13 7.93 7.15 1.56
CA MET A 13 8.59 8.29 0.94
C MET A 13 10.09 8.26 1.23
N VAL A 14 10.91 8.11 0.20
CA VAL A 14 12.35 8.33 0.26
C VAL A 14 12.66 9.65 -0.43
N ALA A 15 13.01 10.69 0.34
CA ALA A 15 13.40 11.99 -0.16
C ALA A 15 14.91 12.04 -0.36
N MET A 16 15.36 12.52 -1.52
CA MET A 16 16.76 12.56 -1.92
C MET A 16 17.14 13.95 -2.43
N ASN A 17 18.39 14.34 -2.19
CA ASN A 17 18.97 15.57 -2.73
C ASN A 17 19.57 15.35 -4.13
N LYS A 18 20.13 16.43 -4.72
CA LYS A 18 20.76 16.41 -6.04
C LYS A 18 21.97 15.48 -6.14
N GLU A 19 22.64 15.24 -5.03
CA GLU A 19 23.79 14.33 -4.93
C GLU A 19 23.38 12.86 -4.83
N GLY A 20 22.07 12.56 -4.85
CA GLY A 20 21.54 11.19 -4.69
C GLY A 20 21.64 10.65 -3.26
N SER A 21 21.81 11.54 -2.28
CA SER A 21 21.83 11.18 -0.86
C SER A 21 20.44 11.27 -0.25
N VAL A 22 20.11 10.32 0.64
CA VAL A 22 18.84 10.31 1.36
C VAL A 22 18.85 11.40 2.42
N LEU A 23 17.84 12.26 2.41
CA LEU A 23 17.73 13.41 3.31
C LEU A 23 17.27 13.06 4.72
N ARG A 24 16.53 11.96 4.86
CA ARG A 24 15.98 11.49 6.14
C ARG A 24 15.59 10.01 6.05
N PRO A 25 15.36 9.32 7.19
CA PRO A 25 14.74 7.99 7.19
C PRO A 25 13.39 7.99 6.47
N CYS A 26 13.08 6.92 5.72
CA CYS A 26 11.84 6.76 4.99
C CYS A 26 10.61 6.92 5.91
N ILE A 27 9.63 7.72 5.49
CA ILE A 27 8.31 7.72 6.12
C ILE A 27 7.54 6.54 5.53
N MET A 28 7.29 5.53 6.36
CA MET A 28 6.74 4.24 5.94
C MET A 28 5.26 4.32 5.57
N TRP A 29 4.75 3.29 4.90
CA TRP A 29 3.35 3.19 4.48
C TRP A 29 2.34 3.13 5.65
N ASN A 30 2.75 2.60 6.80
CA ASN A 30 1.92 2.48 8.01
C ASN A 30 2.01 3.67 8.96
N ASP A 31 2.84 4.67 8.61
CA ASP A 31 2.99 5.89 9.40
C ASP A 31 1.76 6.78 9.23
N GLN A 32 1.12 7.15 10.34
CA GLN A 32 -0.13 7.90 10.37
C GLN A 32 0.06 9.41 10.58
N ARG A 33 1.32 9.90 10.65
CA ARG A 33 1.59 11.31 10.96
C ARG A 33 0.97 12.30 9.99
N SER A 34 0.73 11.90 8.76
CA SER A 34 0.23 12.76 7.67
C SER A 34 -1.30 12.71 7.48
N HIS A 35 -2.07 12.33 8.50
CA HIS A 35 -3.53 12.23 8.36
C HIS A 35 -4.20 13.58 8.10
N LEU A 36 -3.73 14.68 8.72
CA LEU A 36 -4.26 16.02 8.49
C LEU A 36 -3.95 16.52 7.07
N GLU A 37 -2.83 16.12 6.52
CA GLU A 37 -2.42 16.44 5.15
C GLU A 37 -3.30 15.72 4.11
N CYS A 38 -3.90 14.58 4.47
CA CYS A 38 -4.89 13.93 3.60
C CYS A 38 -6.13 14.80 3.42
N ASP A 39 -6.65 15.39 4.50
CA ASP A 39 -7.80 16.27 4.46
C ASP A 39 -7.47 17.54 3.65
N GLU A 40 -6.31 18.14 3.89
CA GLU A 40 -5.86 19.33 3.17
C GLU A 40 -5.69 19.08 1.67
N ILE A 41 -5.09 17.97 1.25
CA ILE A 41 -5.00 17.61 -0.18
C ILE A 41 -6.41 17.42 -0.76
N THR A 42 -7.30 16.77 0.00
CA THR A 42 -8.67 16.53 -0.44
C THR A 42 -9.45 17.85 -0.60
N GLU A 43 -9.25 18.80 0.29
CA GLU A 43 -9.86 20.14 0.17
C GLU A 43 -9.29 20.93 -1.01
N ARG A 44 -7.97 20.90 -1.23
CA ARG A 44 -7.31 21.63 -2.32
C ARG A 44 -7.70 21.12 -3.71
N VAL A 45 -7.77 19.80 -3.87
CA VAL A 45 -7.96 19.16 -5.18
C VAL A 45 -9.44 18.83 -5.45
N GLY A 46 -10.17 18.44 -4.41
CA GLY A 46 -11.54 17.94 -4.47
C GLY A 46 -11.61 16.41 -4.60
N GLN A 47 -12.38 15.77 -3.72
CA GLN A 47 -12.46 14.30 -3.62
C GLN A 47 -12.82 13.62 -4.95
N LYS A 48 -13.83 14.14 -5.69
CA LYS A 48 -14.23 13.55 -6.97
C LYS A 48 -13.11 13.56 -8.00
N LYS A 49 -12.34 14.64 -8.02
CA LYS A 49 -11.21 14.82 -8.94
C LYS A 49 -10.07 13.86 -8.57
N ILE A 50 -9.74 13.77 -7.28
CA ILE A 50 -8.75 12.80 -6.76
C ILE A 50 -9.13 11.39 -7.20
N LEU A 51 -10.37 10.95 -6.93
CA LEU A 51 -10.83 9.62 -7.30
C LEU A 51 -10.76 9.38 -8.80
N SER A 52 -11.12 10.35 -9.63
CA SER A 52 -11.07 10.20 -11.09
C SER A 52 -9.65 10.05 -11.64
N ILE A 53 -8.67 10.72 -11.03
CA ILE A 53 -7.26 10.69 -11.44
C ILE A 53 -6.56 9.47 -10.84
N THR A 54 -6.62 9.33 -9.53
CA THR A 54 -5.78 8.38 -8.79
C THR A 54 -6.46 7.05 -8.48
N GLY A 55 -7.78 6.95 -8.72
CA GLY A 55 -8.57 5.77 -8.39
C GLY A 55 -8.80 5.55 -6.89
N ASN A 56 -8.30 6.44 -6.04
CA ASN A 56 -8.24 6.24 -4.61
C ASN A 56 -8.50 7.55 -3.85
N PRO A 57 -9.06 7.52 -2.63
CA PRO A 57 -8.99 8.65 -1.72
C PRO A 57 -7.53 8.89 -1.30
N VAL A 58 -7.22 10.09 -0.81
CA VAL A 58 -5.91 10.35 -0.20
C VAL A 58 -5.85 9.68 1.16
N LEU A 59 -4.82 8.89 1.40
CA LEU A 59 -4.66 8.13 2.65
C LEU A 59 -3.25 8.36 3.23
N PRO A 60 -3.08 8.33 4.56
CA PRO A 60 -1.77 8.54 5.21
C PRO A 60 -0.69 7.55 4.74
N GLY A 61 -1.10 6.36 4.31
CA GLY A 61 -0.20 5.35 3.75
C GLY A 61 0.43 5.73 2.41
N PHE A 62 -0.16 6.67 1.66
CA PHE A 62 0.30 7.07 0.34
C PHE A 62 1.39 8.16 0.40
N THR A 63 2.05 8.42 -0.71
CA THR A 63 3.26 9.26 -0.74
C THR A 63 2.95 10.76 -0.66
N ALA A 64 1.92 11.25 -1.36
CA ALA A 64 1.60 12.68 -1.42
C ALA A 64 1.39 13.34 -0.05
N PRO A 65 0.59 12.78 0.88
CA PRO A 65 0.43 13.41 2.20
C PRO A 65 1.74 13.44 3.01
N LYS A 66 2.67 12.51 2.77
CA LYS A 66 3.99 12.54 3.42
C LYS A 66 4.87 13.68 2.89
N ILE A 67 4.77 13.98 1.58
CA ILE A 67 5.45 15.13 0.99
C ILE A 67 4.91 16.43 1.61
N LEU A 68 3.59 16.57 1.72
CA LEU A 68 2.97 17.76 2.32
C LEU A 68 3.32 17.89 3.80
N TRP A 69 3.32 16.78 4.54
CA TRP A 69 3.76 16.76 5.94
C TRP A 69 5.22 17.24 6.07
N THR A 70 6.11 16.76 5.19
CA THR A 70 7.52 17.17 5.18
C THR A 70 7.65 18.66 4.86
N GLN A 71 6.87 19.17 3.91
CA GLN A 71 6.84 20.60 3.57
C GLN A 71 6.50 21.48 4.77
N LYS A 72 5.56 21.04 5.59
CA LYS A 72 5.06 21.81 6.75
C LYS A 72 5.94 21.68 7.99
N ASN A 73 6.47 20.50 8.23
CA ASN A 73 7.15 20.18 9.49
C ASN A 73 8.69 20.15 9.37
N GLU A 74 9.21 20.01 8.17
CA GLU A 74 10.66 19.95 7.90
C GLU A 74 11.01 20.82 6.67
N PRO A 75 10.71 22.15 6.69
CA PRO A 75 10.82 23.03 5.52
C PRO A 75 12.26 23.12 4.97
N ASP A 76 13.27 23.10 5.84
CA ASP A 76 14.67 23.14 5.43
C ASP A 76 15.06 21.88 4.64
N LEU A 77 14.56 20.71 5.06
CA LEU A 77 14.75 19.45 4.36
C LEU A 77 13.98 19.45 3.05
N PHE A 78 12.73 19.91 3.08
CA PHE A 78 11.86 20.01 1.91
C PHE A 78 12.50 20.83 0.79
N ALA A 79 13.17 21.93 1.13
CA ALA A 79 13.87 22.78 0.17
C ALA A 79 15.05 22.09 -0.54
N LEU A 80 15.57 21.00 0.03
CA LEU A 80 16.68 20.22 -0.54
C LEU A 80 16.22 19.06 -1.42
N ILE A 81 14.90 18.78 -1.49
CA ILE A 81 14.38 17.67 -2.26
C ILE A 81 14.61 17.90 -3.75
N ASP A 82 15.27 16.95 -4.40
CA ASP A 82 15.43 16.84 -5.85
C ASP A 82 14.70 15.63 -6.42
N LYS A 83 14.64 14.53 -5.66
CA LYS A 83 13.92 13.31 -6.02
C LYS A 83 13.09 12.77 -4.86
N VAL A 84 11.91 12.27 -5.20
CA VAL A 84 11.06 11.48 -4.30
C VAL A 84 10.86 10.12 -4.96
N VAL A 85 11.33 9.06 -4.29
CA VAL A 85 11.25 7.70 -4.82
C VAL A 85 10.58 6.77 -3.80
N LEU A 86 10.01 5.70 -4.30
CA LEU A 86 9.49 4.62 -3.44
C LEU A 86 10.65 3.76 -2.92
N PRO A 87 10.50 3.07 -1.78
CA PRO A 87 11.58 2.25 -1.21
C PRO A 87 12.14 1.21 -2.18
N LYS A 88 11.28 0.54 -2.95
CA LYS A 88 11.65 -0.38 -4.02
C LYS A 88 12.51 0.31 -5.09
N ASP A 89 12.10 1.50 -5.51
CA ASP A 89 12.78 2.27 -6.55
C ASP A 89 14.13 2.80 -6.07
N PHE A 90 14.26 3.11 -4.77
CA PHE A 90 15.53 3.44 -4.16
C PHE A 90 16.53 2.28 -4.22
N ILE A 91 16.09 1.06 -3.90
CA ILE A 91 16.95 -0.13 -4.02
C ILE A 91 17.35 -0.36 -5.48
N ARG A 92 16.41 -0.22 -6.40
CA ARG A 92 16.69 -0.31 -7.83
C ARG A 92 17.68 0.76 -8.30
N TYR A 93 17.53 2.01 -7.85
CA TYR A 93 18.50 3.07 -8.09
C TYR A 93 19.91 2.69 -7.59
N LYS A 94 20.00 2.13 -6.38
CA LYS A 94 21.29 1.66 -5.83
C LYS A 94 21.93 0.52 -6.64
N LEU A 95 21.13 -0.26 -7.35
CA LEU A 95 21.61 -1.34 -8.21
C LEU A 95 21.98 -0.86 -9.63
N THR A 96 21.38 0.23 -10.11
CA THR A 96 21.42 0.60 -11.52
C THR A 96 21.93 2.02 -11.79
N GLY A 97 21.97 2.88 -10.78
CA GLY A 97 22.29 4.31 -10.93
C GLY A 97 21.18 5.12 -11.61
N SER A 98 20.03 4.52 -11.94
CA SER A 98 18.96 5.16 -12.73
C SER A 98 17.67 5.28 -11.95
N PHE A 99 16.96 6.41 -12.09
CA PHE A 99 15.68 6.67 -11.44
C PHE A 99 14.54 6.24 -12.36
N PHE A 100 13.83 5.20 -11.93
CA PHE A 100 12.58 4.73 -12.56
C PHE A 100 11.60 4.25 -11.50
N SER A 101 10.32 4.23 -11.82
CA SER A 101 9.27 3.59 -11.05
C SER A 101 8.39 2.75 -11.96
N ASP A 102 7.57 1.89 -11.40
CA ASP A 102 6.57 1.16 -12.16
C ASP A 102 5.16 1.67 -11.85
N VAL A 103 4.26 1.49 -12.83
CA VAL A 103 2.88 1.98 -12.74
C VAL A 103 2.10 1.37 -11.58
N SER A 104 2.38 0.11 -11.20
CA SER A 104 1.59 -0.58 -10.18
C SER A 104 1.87 -0.04 -8.77
N ASP A 105 3.14 0.19 -8.43
CA ASP A 105 3.52 0.76 -7.14
C ASP A 105 3.29 2.28 -7.11
N ALA A 106 3.58 2.98 -8.21
CA ALA A 106 3.32 4.41 -8.37
C ALA A 106 1.83 4.77 -8.19
N SER A 107 0.91 3.86 -8.50
CA SER A 107 -0.54 4.04 -8.28
C SER A 107 -0.89 4.36 -6.83
N GLY A 108 -0.09 3.93 -5.86
CA GLY A 108 -0.29 4.22 -4.43
C GLY A 108 0.38 5.49 -3.93
N THR A 109 0.79 6.39 -4.82
CA THR A 109 1.42 7.66 -4.44
C THR A 109 0.42 8.80 -4.22
N SER A 110 -0.81 8.68 -4.72
CA SER A 110 -1.78 9.77 -4.95
C SER A 110 -1.29 10.84 -5.93
N LEU A 111 -0.32 10.53 -6.78
CA LEU A 111 0.28 11.44 -7.77
C LEU A 111 0.25 10.89 -9.18
N LEU A 112 -0.05 9.60 -9.36
CA LEU A 112 -0.21 8.97 -10.67
C LEU A 112 -1.65 9.16 -11.19
N ASP A 113 -1.81 9.49 -12.47
CA ASP A 113 -3.05 9.29 -13.21
C ASP A 113 -3.13 7.79 -13.56
N VAL A 114 -3.88 7.05 -12.75
CA VAL A 114 -3.95 5.58 -12.85
C VAL A 114 -4.60 5.14 -14.15
N GLY A 115 -5.55 5.93 -14.66
CA GLY A 115 -6.18 5.65 -15.96
C GLY A 115 -5.22 5.83 -17.12
N LYS A 116 -4.38 6.87 -17.09
CA LYS A 116 -3.39 7.17 -18.13
C LYS A 116 -2.04 6.49 -17.91
N ARG A 117 -1.80 5.93 -16.73
CA ARG A 117 -0.56 5.24 -16.34
C ARG A 117 0.68 6.15 -16.37
N THR A 118 0.50 7.45 -16.07
CA THR A 118 1.55 8.47 -16.04
C THR A 118 1.39 9.37 -14.84
N TRP A 119 2.45 10.09 -14.46
CA TRP A 119 2.34 11.11 -13.41
C TRP A 119 1.32 12.17 -13.81
N SER A 120 0.48 12.58 -12.85
CA SER A 120 -0.58 13.56 -13.06
C SER A 120 -0.05 14.97 -12.88
N GLN A 121 0.22 15.69 -13.98
CA GLN A 121 0.60 17.11 -13.92
C GLN A 121 -0.40 17.92 -13.09
N GLU A 122 -1.70 17.61 -13.19
CA GLU A 122 -2.76 18.29 -12.47
C GLU A 122 -2.64 18.15 -10.94
N MET A 123 -2.25 16.96 -10.44
CA MET A 123 -2.00 16.77 -9.02
C MET A 123 -0.77 17.58 -8.56
N PHE A 124 0.29 17.61 -9.35
CA PHE A 124 1.48 18.39 -9.03
C PHE A 124 1.21 19.89 -9.04
N ASP A 125 0.46 20.40 -10.03
CA ASP A 125 0.09 21.81 -10.13
C ASP A 125 -0.77 22.26 -8.93
N CYS A 126 -1.75 21.45 -8.53
CA CYS A 126 -2.58 21.72 -7.35
C CYS A 126 -1.78 21.82 -6.05
N MET A 127 -0.68 21.06 -5.97
CA MET A 127 0.19 21.04 -4.78
C MET A 127 1.34 22.05 -4.87
N GLY A 128 1.62 22.60 -6.05
CA GLY A 128 2.76 23.48 -6.30
C GLY A 128 4.11 22.76 -6.24
N TRP A 129 4.13 21.45 -6.56
CA TRP A 129 5.34 20.64 -6.56
C TRP A 129 5.87 20.40 -7.97
N PRO A 130 7.20 20.32 -8.17
CA PRO A 130 7.75 20.01 -9.48
C PRO A 130 7.58 18.52 -9.79
N ILE A 131 6.98 18.21 -10.94
CA ILE A 131 6.81 16.83 -11.41
C ILE A 131 8.17 16.13 -11.63
N SER A 132 9.23 16.90 -11.84
CA SER A 132 10.60 16.41 -12.01
C SER A 132 11.19 15.73 -10.77
N TRP A 133 10.53 15.86 -9.60
CA TRP A 133 10.90 15.09 -8.41
C TRP A 133 10.64 13.59 -8.59
N MET A 134 9.66 13.25 -9.42
CA MET A 134 9.31 11.86 -9.63
C MET A 134 10.23 11.23 -10.69
N PRO A 135 10.60 9.93 -10.50
CA PRO A 135 11.31 9.18 -11.52
C PRO A 135 10.44 8.97 -12.76
N GLU A 136 11.06 8.60 -13.87
CA GLU A 136 10.32 8.11 -15.03
C GLU A 136 9.50 6.88 -14.64
N VAL A 137 8.23 6.81 -15.09
CA VAL A 137 7.33 5.69 -14.80
C VAL A 137 7.13 4.85 -16.05
N THR A 138 7.21 3.53 -15.89
CA THR A 138 7.09 2.57 -17.00
C THR A 138 6.27 1.34 -16.56
N GLU A 139 6.02 0.42 -17.47
CA GLU A 139 5.34 -0.84 -17.15
C GLU A 139 6.24 -1.73 -16.27
N SER A 140 5.61 -2.49 -15.38
CA SER A 140 6.32 -3.30 -14.38
C SER A 140 7.33 -4.30 -14.98
N THR A 141 7.04 -4.82 -16.17
CA THR A 141 7.85 -5.83 -16.86
C THR A 141 8.94 -5.26 -17.75
N GLU A 142 8.96 -3.94 -17.97
CA GLU A 142 9.95 -3.33 -18.84
C GLU A 142 11.33 -3.30 -18.18
N VAL A 143 12.35 -3.60 -18.99
CA VAL A 143 13.75 -3.47 -18.57
C VAL A 143 14.09 -2.00 -18.52
N SER A 144 14.17 -1.45 -17.33
CA SER A 144 14.40 -0.02 -17.10
C SER A 144 15.89 0.35 -17.05
N ALA A 145 16.76 -0.59 -16.67
CA ALA A 145 18.19 -0.38 -16.55
C ALA A 145 18.96 -1.70 -16.44
N LYS A 146 20.28 -1.63 -16.15
CA LYS A 146 21.14 -2.79 -15.91
C LYS A 146 21.96 -2.58 -14.65
N ILE A 147 22.35 -3.67 -14.00
CA ILE A 147 23.29 -3.65 -12.86
C ILE A 147 24.60 -2.98 -13.32
N PHE A 148 25.05 -1.95 -12.60
CA PHE A 148 26.29 -1.26 -12.89
C PHE A 148 27.48 -1.85 -12.09
N ALA A 149 28.71 -1.56 -12.50
CA ALA A 149 29.93 -2.20 -11.99
C ALA A 149 30.09 -2.12 -10.46
N GLU A 150 29.81 -0.95 -9.87
CA GLU A 150 29.96 -0.77 -8.42
C GLU A 150 28.94 -1.63 -7.66
N ALA A 151 27.67 -1.66 -8.09
CA ALA A 151 26.65 -2.50 -7.49
C ALA A 151 26.98 -3.99 -7.66
N ALA A 152 27.48 -4.40 -8.82
CA ALA A 152 27.95 -5.76 -9.07
C ALA A 152 29.03 -6.17 -8.05
N THR A 153 30.01 -5.30 -7.82
CA THR A 153 31.10 -5.52 -6.85
C THR A 153 30.58 -5.66 -5.42
N LEU A 154 29.64 -4.79 -5.01
CA LEU A 154 29.10 -4.79 -3.65
C LEU A 154 28.14 -5.95 -3.35
N THR A 155 27.42 -6.42 -4.36
CA THR A 155 26.34 -7.41 -4.17
C THR A 155 26.70 -8.82 -4.64
N GLY A 156 27.73 -8.95 -5.47
CA GLY A 156 28.05 -10.22 -6.15
C GLY A 156 27.14 -10.53 -7.35
N LEU A 157 26.24 -9.63 -7.72
CA LEU A 157 25.42 -9.77 -8.93
C LEU A 157 26.29 -9.54 -10.19
N LEU A 158 25.89 -10.15 -11.31
CA LEU A 158 26.60 -9.97 -12.56
C LEU A 158 26.34 -8.58 -13.15
N GLU A 159 27.41 -7.83 -13.46
CA GLU A 159 27.32 -6.56 -14.18
C GLU A 159 26.58 -6.72 -15.51
N GLY A 160 25.79 -5.75 -15.89
CA GLY A 160 25.00 -5.77 -17.12
C GLY A 160 23.71 -6.60 -17.04
N THR A 161 23.43 -7.28 -15.92
CA THR A 161 22.16 -7.99 -15.72
C THR A 161 20.99 -7.00 -15.87
N PRO A 162 20.00 -7.30 -16.75
CA PRO A 162 18.83 -6.45 -16.90
C PRO A 162 18.02 -6.35 -15.60
N VAL A 163 17.57 -5.14 -15.28
CA VAL A 163 16.70 -4.86 -14.12
C VAL A 163 15.39 -4.28 -14.63
N VAL A 164 14.29 -4.97 -14.35
CA VAL A 164 12.93 -4.50 -14.67
C VAL A 164 12.49 -3.40 -13.71
N ALA A 165 11.44 -2.65 -14.07
CA ALA A 165 10.87 -1.63 -13.21
C ALA A 165 10.33 -2.22 -11.89
N GLY A 166 9.86 -3.47 -11.94
CA GLY A 166 9.35 -4.19 -10.76
C GLY A 166 7.85 -3.99 -10.58
N GLY A 167 7.34 -4.22 -9.39
CA GLY A 167 5.91 -4.09 -9.11
C GLY A 167 5.60 -3.90 -7.64
N GLY A 168 4.47 -3.28 -7.34
CA GLY A 168 3.89 -3.28 -6.01
C GLY A 168 3.64 -4.71 -5.53
N ASP A 169 3.82 -4.98 -4.24
CA ASP A 169 3.79 -6.34 -3.68
C ASP A 169 2.49 -7.11 -3.97
N CYS A 170 1.33 -6.44 -3.87
CA CYS A 170 0.03 -7.07 -4.17
C CYS A 170 -0.09 -7.43 -5.67
N ALA A 171 0.39 -6.56 -6.57
CA ALA A 171 0.38 -6.82 -8.01
C ALA A 171 1.37 -7.93 -8.39
N ALA A 172 2.57 -7.93 -7.79
CA ALA A 172 3.56 -8.99 -8.00
C ALA A 172 3.07 -10.35 -7.46
N GLN A 173 2.42 -10.36 -6.27
CA GLN A 173 1.79 -11.56 -5.71
C GLN A 173 0.68 -12.09 -6.63
N ALA A 174 -0.14 -11.20 -7.20
CA ALA A 174 -1.20 -11.57 -8.13
C ALA A 174 -0.62 -12.27 -9.36
N VAL A 175 0.44 -11.74 -9.96
CA VAL A 175 1.15 -12.39 -11.07
C VAL A 175 1.66 -13.78 -10.65
N GLY A 176 2.34 -13.88 -9.50
CA GLY A 176 2.87 -15.14 -8.98
C GLY A 176 1.79 -16.19 -8.69
N SER A 177 0.56 -15.75 -8.41
CA SER A 177 -0.61 -16.59 -8.17
C SER A 177 -1.48 -16.84 -9.43
N GLY A 178 -1.07 -16.32 -10.60
CA GLY A 178 -1.80 -16.48 -11.85
C GLY A 178 -3.07 -15.63 -11.97
N ILE A 179 -3.18 -14.55 -11.17
CA ILE A 179 -4.30 -13.59 -11.24
C ILE A 179 -3.94 -12.52 -12.28
N VAL A 180 -3.97 -12.90 -13.53
CA VAL A 180 -3.53 -12.10 -14.68
C VAL A 180 -4.59 -11.91 -15.76
N GLU A 181 -5.78 -12.41 -15.53
CA GLU A 181 -6.94 -12.37 -16.45
C GLU A 181 -8.18 -11.89 -15.72
N GLU A 182 -9.07 -11.19 -16.42
CA GLU A 182 -10.36 -10.75 -15.86
C GLU A 182 -11.19 -11.95 -15.38
N GLY A 183 -11.89 -11.76 -14.26
CA GLY A 183 -12.68 -12.82 -13.62
C GLY A 183 -11.88 -13.66 -12.61
N LYS A 184 -10.56 -13.54 -12.56
CA LYS A 184 -9.74 -14.16 -11.52
C LYS A 184 -9.65 -13.25 -10.30
N VAL A 185 -9.80 -13.85 -9.12
CA VAL A 185 -9.77 -13.16 -7.82
C VAL A 185 -8.85 -13.92 -6.89
N SER A 186 -8.07 -13.20 -6.10
CA SER A 186 -7.38 -13.77 -4.95
C SER A 186 -7.98 -13.26 -3.64
N VAL A 187 -8.02 -14.12 -2.64
CA VAL A 187 -8.40 -13.79 -1.27
C VAL A 187 -7.25 -14.20 -0.36
N THR A 188 -6.63 -13.21 0.26
CA THR A 188 -5.56 -13.44 1.25
C THR A 188 -6.13 -13.23 2.63
N LEU A 189 -6.03 -14.24 3.48
CA LEU A 189 -6.48 -14.21 4.88
C LEU A 189 -5.28 -14.43 5.81
N GLY A 190 -4.73 -13.33 6.29
CA GLY A 190 -3.74 -13.29 7.36
C GLY A 190 -4.29 -12.50 8.54
N THR A 191 -3.45 -11.87 9.34
CA THR A 191 -3.89 -10.90 10.37
C THR A 191 -4.82 -9.86 9.74
N SER A 192 -4.46 -9.31 8.58
CA SER A 192 -5.31 -8.53 7.69
C SER A 192 -5.86 -9.40 6.55
N GLY A 193 -6.91 -8.91 5.88
CA GLY A 193 -7.50 -9.54 4.71
C GLY A 193 -7.39 -8.66 3.48
N VAL A 194 -7.17 -9.29 2.31
CA VAL A 194 -7.16 -8.60 1.02
C VAL A 194 -7.95 -9.42 0.02
N VAL A 195 -8.90 -8.77 -0.65
CA VAL A 195 -9.56 -9.30 -1.83
C VAL A 195 -9.03 -8.51 -3.03
N PHE A 196 -8.42 -9.18 -3.97
CA PHE A 196 -7.81 -8.60 -5.15
C PHE A 196 -8.47 -9.18 -6.40
N ALA A 197 -8.95 -8.33 -7.30
CA ALA A 197 -9.56 -8.72 -8.55
C ALA A 197 -8.89 -7.98 -9.71
N GLN A 198 -8.39 -8.73 -10.69
CA GLN A 198 -7.84 -8.17 -11.92
C GLN A 198 -8.98 -7.59 -12.79
N SER A 199 -8.70 -6.53 -13.52
CA SER A 199 -9.60 -5.89 -14.48
C SER A 199 -8.87 -5.50 -15.74
N ASP A 200 -9.52 -5.71 -16.88
CA ASP A 200 -9.03 -5.29 -18.20
C ASP A 200 -9.24 -3.79 -18.45
N GLU A 201 -10.08 -3.17 -17.64
CA GLU A 201 -10.42 -1.75 -17.75
C GLU A 201 -10.13 -1.01 -16.42
N TYR A 202 -9.85 0.28 -16.53
CA TYR A 202 -9.75 1.14 -15.36
C TYR A 202 -11.14 1.34 -14.74
N ARG A 203 -11.34 0.78 -13.55
CA ARG A 203 -12.60 0.86 -12.81
C ARG A 203 -12.37 1.49 -11.46
N VAL A 204 -13.11 2.55 -11.17
CA VAL A 204 -13.06 3.29 -9.90
C VAL A 204 -14.39 3.10 -9.15
N GLU A 205 -14.32 2.74 -7.88
CA GLU A 205 -15.49 2.75 -7.02
C GLU A 205 -15.82 4.19 -6.64
N PRO A 206 -17.05 4.69 -6.95
CA PRO A 206 -17.37 6.13 -6.87
C PRO A 206 -17.22 6.78 -5.49
N ASN A 207 -17.29 5.99 -4.43
CA ASN A 207 -17.16 6.46 -3.05
C ASN A 207 -15.76 6.22 -2.45
N GLY A 208 -14.83 5.65 -3.23
CA GLY A 208 -13.47 5.34 -2.76
C GLY A 208 -13.40 4.19 -1.76
N LYS A 209 -14.37 3.27 -1.75
CA LYS A 209 -14.42 2.11 -0.84
C LYS A 209 -13.56 0.93 -1.30
N LEU A 210 -13.10 0.95 -2.55
CA LEU A 210 -12.15 -0.01 -3.10
C LEU A 210 -10.96 0.76 -3.66
N HIS A 211 -9.78 0.18 -3.53
CA HIS A 211 -8.62 0.67 -4.25
C HIS A 211 -8.68 0.30 -5.72
N ALA A 212 -8.27 1.22 -6.60
CA ALA A 212 -8.04 0.96 -8.00
C ALA A 212 -6.61 1.34 -8.36
N PHE A 213 -5.84 0.38 -8.87
CA PHE A 213 -4.43 0.54 -9.21
C PHE A 213 -4.11 -0.06 -10.57
N CYS A 214 -3.01 0.36 -11.18
CA CYS A 214 -2.42 -0.37 -12.29
C CYS A 214 -1.98 -1.76 -11.83
N HIS A 215 -2.19 -2.78 -12.68
CA HIS A 215 -1.64 -4.10 -12.44
C HIS A 215 -0.18 -4.17 -12.92
N ALA A 216 0.60 -5.15 -12.42
CA ALA A 216 1.95 -5.42 -12.93
C ALA A 216 1.94 -6.07 -14.33
N VAL A 217 0.80 -6.56 -14.79
CA VAL A 217 0.59 -6.96 -16.19
C VAL A 217 0.35 -5.71 -17.03
N PRO A 218 1.13 -5.47 -18.10
CA PRO A 218 1.00 -4.27 -18.92
C PRO A 218 -0.41 -4.05 -19.46
N GLY A 219 -0.87 -2.79 -19.39
CA GLY A 219 -2.20 -2.41 -19.88
C GLY A 219 -3.37 -2.96 -19.07
N LYS A 220 -3.14 -3.51 -17.86
CA LYS A 220 -4.19 -4.03 -16.98
C LYS A 220 -4.25 -3.23 -15.67
N TRP A 221 -5.40 -3.34 -15.01
CA TRP A 221 -5.66 -2.74 -13.69
C TRP A 221 -6.11 -3.80 -12.69
N HIS A 222 -6.27 -3.41 -11.45
CA HIS A 222 -6.93 -4.22 -10.44
C HIS A 222 -7.73 -3.36 -9.47
N VAL A 223 -8.75 -3.95 -8.90
CA VAL A 223 -9.46 -3.40 -7.75
C VAL A 223 -9.16 -4.25 -6.53
N MET A 224 -9.07 -3.59 -5.38
CA MET A 224 -8.67 -4.26 -4.15
C MET A 224 -9.47 -3.75 -2.96
N GLY A 225 -10.08 -4.68 -2.22
CA GLY A 225 -10.64 -4.44 -0.88
C GLY A 225 -9.64 -4.89 0.18
N VAL A 226 -9.45 -4.07 1.20
CA VAL A 226 -8.52 -4.35 2.31
C VAL A 226 -9.28 -4.28 3.61
N MET A 227 -9.05 -5.26 4.49
CA MET A 227 -9.54 -5.31 5.86
C MET A 227 -8.34 -5.38 6.80
N LEU A 228 -8.23 -4.46 7.75
CA LEU A 228 -7.09 -4.40 8.67
C LEU A 228 -7.06 -5.58 9.65
N SER A 229 -8.20 -6.12 10.02
CA SER A 229 -8.31 -7.20 11.00
C SER A 229 -9.22 -8.32 10.47
N ALA A 230 -8.63 -9.30 9.80
CA ALA A 230 -9.31 -10.50 9.29
C ALA A 230 -9.15 -11.68 10.26
N ALA A 231 -8.18 -12.56 10.05
CA ALA A 231 -7.87 -13.63 11.00
C ALA A 231 -7.36 -13.08 12.34
N GLY A 232 -6.82 -11.86 12.35
CA GLY A 232 -6.52 -11.12 13.58
C GLY A 232 -7.73 -10.91 14.47
N SER A 233 -8.94 -10.75 13.91
CA SER A 233 -10.18 -10.67 14.67
C SER A 233 -10.53 -12.01 15.32
N PHE A 234 -10.30 -13.12 14.63
CA PHE A 234 -10.53 -14.45 15.20
C PHE A 234 -9.51 -14.74 16.31
N GLN A 235 -8.24 -14.33 16.13
CA GLN A 235 -7.24 -14.43 17.20
C GLN A 235 -7.62 -13.57 18.42
N TRP A 236 -8.11 -12.34 18.17
CA TRP A 236 -8.62 -11.50 19.24
C TRP A 236 -9.78 -12.16 19.97
N TYR A 237 -10.77 -12.71 19.24
CA TYR A 237 -11.90 -13.41 19.83
C TYR A 237 -11.43 -14.59 20.70
N LYS A 238 -10.57 -15.44 20.17
CA LYS A 238 -9.97 -16.56 20.93
C LYS A 238 -9.32 -16.06 22.24
N ASN A 239 -8.56 -14.96 22.16
CA ASN A 239 -7.83 -14.45 23.31
C ASN A 239 -8.73 -13.79 24.36
N GLN A 240 -9.88 -13.22 23.97
CA GLN A 240 -10.79 -12.53 24.89
C GLN A 240 -11.92 -13.42 25.41
N PHE A 241 -12.39 -14.37 24.62
CA PHE A 241 -13.58 -15.15 24.91
C PHE A 241 -13.33 -16.67 24.90
N GLY A 242 -12.31 -17.16 24.20
CA GLY A 242 -12.00 -18.59 24.08
C GLY A 242 -11.09 -19.11 25.19
N MET A 243 -11.29 -18.75 26.44
CA MET A 243 -10.42 -19.17 27.56
C MET A 243 -10.52 -20.66 27.86
N GLU A 244 -11.70 -21.24 27.74
CA GLU A 244 -11.93 -22.66 27.97
C GLU A 244 -11.30 -23.51 26.87
N GLU A 245 -11.44 -23.12 25.62
CA GLU A 245 -10.85 -23.79 24.46
C GLU A 245 -9.31 -23.74 24.54
N GLN A 246 -8.75 -22.62 24.98
CA GLN A 246 -7.31 -22.50 25.23
C GLN A 246 -6.85 -23.35 26.40
N ARG A 247 -7.66 -23.52 27.44
CA ARG A 247 -7.36 -24.42 28.57
C ARG A 247 -7.33 -25.87 28.10
N ILE A 248 -8.33 -26.30 27.36
CA ILE A 248 -8.40 -27.65 26.77
C ILE A 248 -7.18 -27.93 25.88
N GLU A 249 -6.80 -26.97 25.01
CA GLU A 249 -5.62 -27.08 24.14
C GLU A 249 -4.32 -27.24 24.96
N LYS A 250 -4.15 -26.49 26.04
CA LYS A 250 -2.97 -26.56 26.92
C LYS A 250 -2.90 -27.87 27.67
N GLU A 251 -4.01 -28.51 27.96
CA GLU A 251 -4.12 -29.81 28.60
C GLU A 251 -3.94 -30.99 27.62
N GLY A 252 -3.58 -30.70 26.35
CA GLY A 252 -3.36 -31.71 25.31
C GLY A 252 -4.62 -32.14 24.56
N GLY A 253 -5.71 -31.38 24.68
CA GLY A 253 -6.95 -31.57 23.91
C GLY A 253 -6.90 -30.95 22.52
N ALA A 254 -8.07 -30.73 21.92
CA ALA A 254 -8.20 -30.17 20.59
C ALA A 254 -7.67 -28.72 20.52
N ASN A 255 -7.17 -28.31 19.35
CA ASN A 255 -6.74 -26.94 19.10
C ASN A 255 -7.91 -25.95 19.30
N ALA A 256 -7.66 -24.83 20.01
CA ALA A 256 -8.69 -23.87 20.36
C ALA A 256 -9.42 -23.28 19.13
N TYR A 257 -8.72 -23.02 18.03
CA TYR A 257 -9.33 -22.54 16.79
C TYR A 257 -10.24 -23.58 16.14
N GLU A 258 -9.86 -24.88 16.19
CA GLU A 258 -10.71 -25.97 15.68
C GLU A 258 -11.99 -26.09 16.49
N THR A 259 -11.90 -26.00 17.82
CA THR A 259 -13.06 -26.08 18.71
C THR A 259 -14.01 -24.93 18.46
N LEU A 260 -13.51 -23.69 18.47
CA LEU A 260 -14.31 -22.48 18.15
C LEU A 260 -14.95 -22.53 16.76
N THR A 261 -14.22 -23.09 15.76
CA THR A 261 -14.76 -23.26 14.40
C THR A 261 -15.90 -24.28 14.37
N LYS A 262 -15.79 -25.39 15.10
CA LYS A 262 -16.84 -26.40 15.21
C LYS A 262 -18.10 -25.85 15.92
N GLU A 263 -17.92 -25.02 16.92
CA GLU A 263 -19.03 -24.31 17.58
C GLU A 263 -19.72 -23.36 16.63
N ALA A 264 -18.96 -22.56 15.88
CA ALA A 264 -19.48 -21.66 14.87
C ALA A 264 -20.28 -22.38 13.76
N GLN A 265 -19.88 -23.60 13.38
CA GLN A 265 -20.62 -24.42 12.40
C GLN A 265 -22.03 -24.83 12.86
N GLN A 266 -22.32 -24.80 14.15
CA GLN A 266 -23.64 -25.13 14.69
C GLN A 266 -24.61 -23.95 14.60
N VAL A 267 -24.10 -22.73 14.33
CA VAL A 267 -24.92 -21.52 14.23
C VAL A 267 -25.51 -21.42 12.83
N ILE A 268 -26.78 -21.10 12.75
CA ILE A 268 -27.46 -20.90 11.47
C ILE A 268 -26.85 -19.74 10.69
N ALA A 269 -26.89 -19.82 9.36
CA ALA A 269 -26.40 -18.76 8.49
C ALA A 269 -27.10 -17.43 8.79
N GLY A 270 -26.31 -16.36 8.96
CA GLY A 270 -26.79 -15.03 9.35
C GLY A 270 -26.84 -14.79 10.85
N SER A 271 -26.44 -15.78 11.70
CA SER A 271 -26.24 -15.64 13.15
C SER A 271 -27.39 -14.89 13.85
N GLU A 272 -28.62 -15.15 13.43
CA GLU A 272 -29.86 -14.49 13.94
C GLU A 272 -29.82 -12.96 13.86
N GLY A 273 -29.07 -12.40 12.90
CA GLY A 273 -28.93 -10.96 12.71
C GLY A 273 -27.82 -10.32 13.56
N LEU A 274 -27.00 -11.10 14.26
CA LEU A 274 -25.82 -10.60 14.95
C LEU A 274 -24.69 -10.35 13.95
N PHE A 275 -24.14 -9.15 13.96
CA PHE A 275 -23.00 -8.75 13.14
C PHE A 275 -21.81 -8.42 14.02
N PHE A 276 -20.63 -8.90 13.62
CA PHE A 276 -19.36 -8.50 14.19
C PHE A 276 -18.65 -7.56 13.20
N LEU A 277 -18.31 -6.35 13.65
CA LEU A 277 -17.53 -5.39 12.88
C LEU A 277 -16.07 -5.48 13.31
N PRO A 278 -15.17 -6.01 12.47
CA PRO A 278 -13.78 -6.30 12.85
C PRO A 278 -12.87 -5.06 12.85
N TYR A 279 -13.38 -3.91 13.27
CA TYR A 279 -12.67 -2.64 13.26
C TYR A 279 -11.88 -2.42 14.56
N LEU A 280 -11.16 -3.44 15.02
CA LEU A 280 -10.43 -3.43 16.29
C LEU A 280 -9.32 -2.35 16.33
N SER A 281 -8.78 -2.00 15.17
CA SER A 281 -7.73 -0.97 15.00
C SER A 281 -8.16 0.12 14.01
N GLY A 282 -9.47 0.28 13.75
CA GLY A 282 -9.99 1.10 12.67
C GLY A 282 -10.05 0.34 11.34
N GLU A 283 -10.36 1.04 10.25
CA GLU A 283 -10.37 0.46 8.91
C GLU A 283 -9.82 1.47 7.89
N ARG A 284 -9.16 0.96 6.85
CA ARG A 284 -8.38 1.78 5.90
C ARG A 284 -9.26 2.55 4.90
N LEU A 285 -10.37 1.95 4.46
CA LEU A 285 -11.26 2.49 3.42
C LEU A 285 -12.66 2.85 3.95
N SER A 286 -12.83 2.87 5.27
CA SER A 286 -14.09 3.23 5.92
C SER A 286 -13.99 4.63 6.54
N LEU A 287 -15.11 5.37 6.51
CA LEU A 287 -15.25 6.64 7.24
C LEU A 287 -15.24 6.47 8.77
N ILE A 288 -15.14 5.24 9.27
CA ILE A 288 -15.12 4.89 10.70
C ILE A 288 -13.87 5.37 11.44
N HIS A 289 -12.79 5.73 10.74
CA HIS A 289 -11.64 6.36 11.42
C HIS A 289 -11.95 7.75 11.96
N ILE A 290 -13.09 8.33 11.61
CA ILE A 290 -13.53 9.64 12.12
C ILE A 290 -14.11 9.51 13.54
N SER A 291 -14.50 8.32 13.98
CA SER A 291 -14.86 8.06 15.37
C SER A 291 -13.64 7.53 16.13
N GLU A 292 -12.87 8.41 16.75
CA GLU A 292 -12.00 7.97 17.84
C GLU A 292 -12.81 7.12 18.81
N PRO A 293 -12.29 5.94 19.26
CA PRO A 293 -12.91 5.25 20.37
C PRO A 293 -12.93 6.26 21.52
N THR A 294 -14.12 6.71 21.88
CA THR A 294 -14.31 7.56 23.04
C THR A 294 -13.72 6.82 24.23
N ARG A 295 -12.50 7.15 24.60
CA ARG A 295 -11.98 6.81 25.92
C ARG A 295 -12.93 7.44 26.90
N ARG A 296 -13.85 6.66 27.43
CA ARG A 296 -14.52 7.01 28.68
C ARG A 296 -13.38 7.14 29.70
N ARG A 297 -13.04 8.38 30.02
CA ARG A 297 -12.30 8.67 31.24
C ARG A 297 -13.22 8.29 32.38
N GLY A 298 -12.96 7.15 33.02
CA GLY A 298 -13.45 6.84 34.34
C GLY A 298 -12.58 7.51 35.38
#